data_64422a93befa6b62c8e1cc00987c2737
#
_entry.id   64422a93befa6b62c8e1cc00987c2737
#
_cell.length_a   1.000
_cell.length_b   1.000
_cell.length_c   1.000
_cell.angle_alpha   90.00
_cell.angle_beta   90.00
_cell.angle_gamma   90.00
#
_symmetry.space_group_name_H-M   'P 1'
#
loop_
_entity.id
_entity.type
_entity.pdbx_description
1 polymer ?
#
loop_
_entity_poly.entity_id
_entity_poly.type
_entity_poly.pdbx_seq_one_letter_code
_entity_poly.pdbx_strand_id
1 'polypeptide(L)'
;FFGKISKKIFDKKRRHSAEKRKILVCVSGKMEAHKIREEKDMNLAAHLAKGILYIVMDGEIDEHSAADARRIADKLIDENTQAEKAVFDLEKITFMDSTGIGFLIGRYKKLKRYGIPMYITNPNLPADKILSLSGVYTLIPKL
;
A
#
# COMPACT_ATOMS: atom_id res chain seq x y z
N PHE A 1 -8.22 -14.39 9.55
CA PHE A 1 -7.87 -14.86 8.55
C PHE A 1 -7.40 -13.93 7.65
N PHE A 2 -8.13 -13.03 7.36
CA PHE A 2 -7.77 -12.19 6.50
C PHE A 2 -6.59 -11.55 7.05
N GLY A 3 -6.55 -11.40 8.29
CA GLY A 3 -5.47 -10.77 8.81
C GLY A 3 -4.27 -11.59 8.63
N LYS A 4 -4.41 -12.83 8.38
CA LYS A 4 -3.32 -13.57 8.18
C LYS A 4 -2.63 -13.23 6.98
N ILE A 5 -3.24 -12.97 5.93
CA ILE A 5 -2.59 -12.66 4.72
C ILE A 5 -1.84 -11.44 4.88
N SER A 6 -2.45 -10.45 5.45
CA SER A 6 -1.74 -9.24 5.53
C SER A 6 -0.62 -9.41 6.48
N LYS A 7 -0.78 -10.17 7.47
CA LYS A 7 0.23 -10.35 8.36
C LYS A 7 1.37 -10.97 7.73
N LYS A 8 1.19 -11.94 6.92
CA LYS A 8 2.22 -12.53 6.30
C LYS A 8 3.00 -11.61 5.47
N ILE A 9 2.42 -10.87 4.67
CA ILE A 9 3.12 -9.97 3.80
C ILE A 9 3.82 -8.98 4.64
N PHE A 10 3.20 -8.49 5.63
CA PHE A 10 3.78 -7.48 6.42
C PHE A 10 4.93 -8.01 7.25
N ASP A 11 4.81 -9.11 7.84
CA ASP A 11 5.86 -9.63 8.61
C ASP A 11 7.07 -9.84 7.84
N LYS A 12 6.96 -10.35 6.66
CA LYS A 12 8.04 -10.53 5.88
C LYS A 12 8.83 -9.32 5.78
N LYS A 13 8.30 -8.24 5.67
CA LYS A 13 9.05 -7.10 5.52
C LYS A 13 9.33 -6.49 6.83
N ARG A 14 8.46 -6.48 7.69
CA ARG A 14 8.67 -5.84 8.84
C ARG A 14 9.67 -6.36 9.72
N ARG A 15 9.83 -7.57 9.79
CA ARG A 15 10.76 -8.03 10.58
C ARG A 15 12.02 -7.47 10.29
N HIS A 16 12.27 -6.97 9.24
CA HIS A 16 13.50 -6.50 8.96
C HIS A 16 13.54 -5.15 9.07
N SER A 17 12.57 -4.58 9.49
CA SER A 17 12.56 -3.21 9.49
C SER A 17 13.78 -2.70 9.91
N ALA A 18 14.26 -3.16 10.76
CA ALA A 18 15.40 -2.57 11.22
C ALA A 18 16.46 -2.89 10.41
N GLU A 19 16.74 -3.89 10.40
CA GLU A 19 17.80 -4.16 9.70
C GLU A 19 17.39 -4.59 8.56
N LYS A 20 16.40 -4.54 8.44
CA LYS A 20 15.87 -4.93 7.46
C LYS A 20 16.35 -4.91 6.34
N ARG A 21 16.80 -4.29 6.18
CA ARG A 21 17.11 -4.13 5.08
C ARG A 21 17.89 -5.17 4.64
N LYS A 22 18.33 -5.76 5.17
CA LYS A 22 19.13 -6.62 4.78
C LYS A 22 18.55 -7.77 4.74
N ILE A 23 17.83 -7.94 4.37
CA ILE A 23 17.20 -8.87 4.39
C ILE A 23 17.61 -9.97 3.82
N LEU A 24 17.56 -10.75 4.18
CA LEU A 24 17.89 -11.74 3.79
C LEU A 24 17.11 -12.42 2.98
N VAL A 25 17.17 -12.46 2.04
CA VAL A 25 16.48 -13.01 1.20
C VAL A 25 17.01 -14.32 0.95
N CYS A 26 16.36 -15.29 1.06
CA CYS A 26 16.85 -16.54 0.81
C CYS A 26 16.48 -16.85 -0.54
N VAL A 27 17.26 -16.68 -1.36
CA VAL A 27 16.99 -16.93 -2.66
C VAL A 27 17.57 -18.16 -3.05
N SER A 28 16.94 -19.06 -3.56
CA SER A 28 17.47 -20.27 -4.00
C SER A 28 18.24 -20.87 -2.92
N GLY A 29 17.81 -20.79 -1.83
CA GLY A 29 18.47 -21.38 -0.79
C GLY A 29 19.67 -20.70 -0.31
N LYS A 30 20.05 -19.61 -0.83
CA LYS A 30 21.17 -18.97 -0.44
C LYS A 30 20.82 -17.72 0.19
N MET A 31 21.21 -17.38 1.25
CA MET A 31 20.95 -16.18 1.85
C MET A 31 21.80 -15.15 1.38
N GLU A 32 21.35 -14.22 0.77
CA GLU A 32 22.18 -13.19 0.32
C GLU A 32 21.83 -11.95 0.88
N ALA A 33 22.59 -11.21 1.29
CA ALA A 33 22.35 -9.94 1.84
C ALA A 33 22.25 -9.02 0.83
N HIS A 34 21.30 -8.78 0.36
CA HIS A 34 21.20 -7.95 -0.65
C HIS A 34 21.11 -6.67 -0.21
N LYS A 35 21.59 -5.89 -0.56
CA LYS A 35 21.62 -4.66 -0.19
C LYS A 35 20.64 -4.07 -0.56
N ILE A 36 20.07 -3.72 -0.54
CA ILE A 36 19.11 -3.21 -0.88
C ILE A 36 18.79 -2.02 -0.54
N ARG A 37 18.07 -1.42 -0.91
CA ARG A 37 17.70 -0.27 -0.74
C ARG A 37 17.25 -0.15 0.46
N GLU A 38 17.65 -0.23 1.19
CA GLU A 38 17.29 -0.07 2.33
C GLU A 38 16.30 0.65 2.68
N GLU A 39 15.86 1.12 2.37
CA GLU A 39 15.01 1.87 2.81
C GLU A 39 13.81 1.86 2.66
N LYS A 40 13.37 2.25 2.23
CA LYS A 40 12.19 2.49 1.95
C LYS A 40 11.43 1.58 1.15
N ASP A 41 11.26 0.39 1.36
CA ASP A 41 10.45 -0.46 0.56
C ASP A 41 9.06 -0.14 0.95
N MET A 42 8.14 -0.33 0.10
CA MET A 42 6.76 -0.06 0.37
C MET A 42 6.11 -1.32 0.91
N ASN A 43 5.46 -1.23 2.03
CA ASN A 43 4.75 -2.35 2.60
C ASN A 43 3.28 -2.03 2.64
N LEU A 44 2.44 -3.01 2.36
CA LEU A 44 1.01 -2.82 2.44
C LEU A 44 0.44 -3.91 3.33
N ALA A 45 -0.49 -3.56 4.15
CA ALA A 45 -1.16 -4.52 5.00
C ALA A 45 -2.63 -4.19 4.95
N ALA A 46 -3.47 -5.16 5.04
CA ALA A 46 -4.89 -4.93 4.95
C ALA A 46 -5.64 -5.62 6.04
N HIS A 47 -6.74 -5.08 6.45
CA HIS A 47 -7.62 -5.79 7.37
C HIS A 47 -9.04 -5.37 7.06
N LEU A 48 -9.98 -6.25 7.34
CA LEU A 48 -11.36 -5.99 7.04
C LEU A 48 -12.06 -5.84 8.37
N ALA A 49 -12.75 -4.76 8.57
CA ALA A 49 -13.47 -4.54 9.79
C ALA A 49 -14.81 -3.94 9.48
N LYS A 50 -15.87 -4.59 9.91
CA LYS A 50 -17.20 -4.09 9.67
C LYS A 50 -17.48 -3.74 8.23
N GLY A 51 -17.05 -4.59 7.34
CA GLY A 51 -17.31 -4.40 5.92
C GLY A 51 -16.36 -3.40 5.25
N ILE A 52 -15.44 -2.82 5.98
CA ILE A 52 -14.54 -1.86 5.39
C ILE A 52 -13.17 -2.49 5.24
N LEU A 53 -12.64 -2.41 4.04
CA LEU A 53 -11.32 -2.93 3.78
C LEU A 53 -10.33 -1.80 4.01
N TYR A 54 -9.49 -1.91 5.03
CA TYR A 54 -8.50 -0.90 5.29
C TYR A 54 -7.15 -1.38 4.74
N ILE A 55 -6.53 -0.58 3.92
CA ILE A 55 -5.22 -0.90 3.38
C ILE A 55 -4.26 0.14 3.90
N VAL A 56 -3.33 -0.28 4.74
CA VAL A 56 -2.37 0.63 5.34
C VAL A 56 -1.09 0.57 4.52
N MET A 57 -0.62 1.71 4.07
CA MET A 57 0.57 1.80 3.25
C MET A 57 1.68 2.38 4.08
N ASP A 58 2.84 1.77 4.03
CA ASP A 58 3.96 2.17 4.87
C ASP A 58 5.20 2.27 4.01
N GLY A 59 5.81 3.40 3.92
CA GLY A 59 7.05 3.56 3.19
C GLY A 59 6.99 4.64 2.14
N GLU A 60 7.73 4.46 1.08
CA GLU A 60 7.77 5.45 0.03
C GLU A 60 7.14 4.88 -1.22
N ILE A 61 6.34 5.67 -1.90
CA ILE A 61 5.76 5.17 -3.13
C ILE A 61 6.29 6.02 -4.26
N ASP A 62 7.13 5.45 -5.08
CA ASP A 62 7.74 6.12 -6.21
C ASP A 62 7.80 5.13 -7.36
N GLU A 63 8.49 5.45 -8.43
CA GLU A 63 8.49 4.58 -9.56
C GLU A 63 9.17 3.26 -9.27
N HIS A 64 10.02 3.16 -8.26
CA HIS A 64 10.68 1.90 -7.99
C HIS A 64 9.77 0.96 -7.18
N SER A 65 8.96 1.50 -6.32
CA SER A 65 8.13 0.66 -5.46
C SER A 65 6.72 0.47 -6.00
N ALA A 66 6.30 1.30 -6.93
CA ALA A 66 4.93 1.27 -7.38
C ALA A 66 4.48 -0.06 -7.98
N ALA A 67 5.34 -0.71 -8.72
CA ALA A 67 4.93 -1.96 -9.36
C ALA A 67 4.62 -3.03 -8.33
N ASP A 68 5.45 -3.15 -7.30
CA ASP A 68 5.21 -4.13 -6.28
C ASP A 68 4.00 -3.73 -5.46
N ALA A 69 3.88 -2.44 -5.16
CA ALA A 69 2.75 -1.96 -4.40
C ALA A 69 1.46 -2.28 -5.14
N ARG A 70 1.47 -2.10 -6.45
CA ARG A 70 0.29 -2.33 -7.24
C ARG A 70 -0.05 -3.81 -7.19
N ARG A 71 0.91 -4.68 -7.34
CA ARG A 71 0.65 -6.08 -7.35
C ARG A 71 0.08 -6.52 -6.02
N ILE A 72 0.63 -6.06 -4.92
CA ILE A 72 0.14 -6.42 -3.61
C ILE A 72 -1.24 -5.86 -3.36
N ALA A 73 -1.45 -4.60 -3.72
CA ALA A 73 -2.74 -3.99 -3.49
C ALA A 73 -3.83 -4.69 -4.31
N ASP A 74 -3.52 -5.04 -5.54
CA ASP A 74 -4.50 -5.69 -6.37
C ASP A 74 -4.87 -7.06 -5.81
N LYS A 75 -3.89 -7.75 -5.24
CA LYS A 75 -4.17 -9.02 -4.66
C LYS A 75 -5.04 -8.86 -3.44
N LEU A 76 -4.78 -7.86 -2.61
CA LEU A 76 -5.58 -7.64 -1.43
C LEU A 76 -7.01 -7.27 -1.81
N ILE A 77 -7.19 -6.51 -2.87
CA ILE A 77 -8.51 -6.13 -3.32
C ILE A 77 -9.24 -7.37 -3.86
N ASP A 78 -8.55 -8.19 -4.64
CA ASP A 78 -9.18 -9.37 -5.20
C ASP A 78 -9.61 -10.35 -4.12
N GLU A 79 -8.94 -10.35 -3.00
CA GLU A 79 -9.29 -11.24 -1.93
C GLU A 79 -10.40 -10.69 -1.04
N ASN A 80 -10.82 -9.46 -1.26
CA ASN A 80 -11.82 -8.82 -0.42
C ASN A 80 -12.90 -8.12 -1.22
N THR A 81 -13.38 -8.75 -2.27
CA THR A 81 -14.32 -8.12 -3.17
C THR A 81 -15.71 -7.92 -2.58
N GLN A 82 -15.94 -8.44 -1.36
CA GLN A 82 -17.20 -8.23 -0.76
C GLN A 82 -17.20 -7.05 0.18
N ALA A 83 -16.14 -6.30 0.24
CA ALA A 83 -16.07 -5.15 1.11
C ALA A 83 -17.07 -4.11 0.66
N GLU A 84 -17.60 -3.34 1.58
CA GLU A 84 -18.55 -2.30 1.26
C GLU A 84 -17.83 -1.02 0.87
N LYS A 85 -16.62 -0.82 1.33
CA LYS A 85 -15.84 0.31 0.92
C LYS A 85 -14.38 0.02 1.24
N ALA A 86 -13.48 0.74 0.65
CA ALA A 86 -12.06 0.55 0.87
C ALA A 86 -11.47 1.86 1.31
N VAL A 87 -10.62 1.82 2.32
CA VAL A 87 -9.99 3.03 2.83
C VAL A 87 -8.48 2.82 2.78
N PHE A 88 -7.79 3.72 2.12
CA PHE A 88 -6.34 3.63 2.05
C PHE A 88 -5.76 4.59 3.07
N ASP A 89 -5.05 4.03 4.04
CA ASP A 89 -4.51 4.82 5.13
C ASP A 89 -3.08 5.20 4.77
N LEU A 90 -2.81 6.46 4.64
CA LEU A 90 -1.51 6.93 4.22
C LEU A 90 -0.70 7.51 5.36
N GLU A 91 -1.09 7.27 6.59
CA GLU A 91 -0.37 7.81 7.70
C GLU A 91 1.11 7.45 7.72
N LYS A 92 1.47 6.27 7.31
CA LYS A 92 2.84 5.86 7.34
C LYS A 92 3.60 6.02 6.04
N ILE A 93 3.03 6.77 5.14
CA ILE A 93 3.72 7.04 3.88
C ILE A 93 4.72 8.14 4.19
N THR A 94 5.97 7.93 3.84
CA THR A 94 6.99 8.93 4.09
C THR A 94 7.35 9.72 2.84
N PHE A 95 6.99 9.21 1.68
CA PHE A 95 7.25 9.95 0.46
C PHE A 95 6.28 9.50 -0.62
N MET A 96 5.78 10.43 -1.40
CA MET A 96 4.88 10.12 -2.49
C MET A 96 5.13 11.12 -3.60
N ASP A 97 5.24 10.65 -4.81
CA ASP A 97 5.35 11.55 -5.96
C ASP A 97 4.17 11.25 -6.89
N SER A 98 4.22 11.71 -8.11
CA SER A 98 3.10 11.54 -9.02
C SER A 98 2.84 10.08 -9.34
N THR A 99 3.81 9.21 -9.14
CA THR A 99 3.60 7.81 -9.37
C THR A 99 2.61 7.30 -8.34
N GLY A 100 2.64 7.87 -7.12
CA GLY A 100 1.70 7.47 -6.10
C GLY A 100 0.29 7.87 -6.46
N ILE A 101 0.14 9.01 -7.13
CA ILE A 101 -1.16 9.46 -7.57
C ILE A 101 -1.69 8.45 -8.57
N GLY A 102 -0.86 8.03 -9.50
CA GLY A 102 -1.26 7.05 -10.50
C GLY A 102 -1.62 5.72 -9.86
N PHE A 103 -0.89 5.35 -8.80
CA PHE A 103 -1.15 4.12 -8.12
C PHE A 103 -2.56 4.19 -7.50
N LEU A 104 -2.88 5.28 -6.85
CA LEU A 104 -4.17 5.41 -6.22
C LEU A 104 -5.31 5.42 -7.23
N ILE A 105 -5.12 6.11 -8.33
CA ILE A 105 -6.15 6.16 -9.36
C ILE A 105 -6.37 4.78 -9.96
N GLY A 106 -5.30 4.02 -10.14
CA GLY A 106 -5.44 2.67 -10.68
C GLY A 106 -6.23 1.78 -9.74
N ARG A 107 -6.01 1.94 -8.43
CA ARG A 107 -6.75 1.13 -7.47
C ARG A 107 -8.18 1.60 -7.42
N TYR A 108 -8.42 2.89 -7.63
CA TYR A 108 -9.77 3.42 -7.64
C TYR A 108 -10.54 2.77 -8.81
N LYS A 109 -9.91 2.69 -9.98
CA LYS A 109 -10.59 2.12 -11.11
C LYS A 109 -10.88 0.64 -10.90
N LYS A 110 -9.96 -0.07 -10.25
CA LYS A 110 -10.17 -1.46 -10.01
C LYS A 110 -11.31 -1.67 -9.02
N LEU A 111 -11.33 -0.90 -7.95
CA LEU A 111 -12.38 -1.02 -6.96
C LEU A 111 -13.73 -0.64 -7.56
N LYS A 112 -13.72 0.33 -8.46
CA LYS A 112 -14.96 0.75 -9.05
C LYS A 112 -15.58 -0.37 -9.86
N ARG A 113 -14.75 -1.22 -10.47
CA ARG A 113 -15.31 -2.31 -11.24
C ARG A 113 -16.01 -3.32 -10.32
N TYR A 114 -15.67 -3.35 -9.04
CA TYR A 114 -16.34 -4.23 -8.13
C TYR A 114 -17.45 -3.48 -7.37
N GLY A 115 -17.66 -2.23 -7.70
CA GLY A 115 -18.68 -1.45 -7.02
C GLY A 115 -18.29 -0.99 -5.64
N ILE A 116 -17.01 -0.93 -5.35
CA ILE A 116 -16.53 -0.58 -4.02
C ILE A 116 -15.99 0.84 -4.02
N PRO A 117 -16.57 1.74 -3.25
CA PRO A 117 -16.06 3.11 -3.18
C PRO A 117 -14.75 3.14 -2.43
N MET A 118 -13.87 4.07 -2.79
CA MET A 118 -12.55 4.18 -2.22
C MET A 118 -12.38 5.51 -1.54
N TYR A 119 -11.69 5.52 -0.41
CA TYR A 119 -11.44 6.74 0.33
C TYR A 119 -9.97 6.78 0.77
N ILE A 120 -9.48 7.94 1.12
CA ILE A 120 -8.12 8.11 1.60
C ILE A 120 -8.21 8.69 2.99
N THR A 121 -7.37 8.23 3.88
CA THR A 121 -7.38 8.78 5.22
C THR A 121 -5.95 9.01 5.69
N ASN A 122 -5.78 9.97 6.56
CA ASN A 122 -4.52 10.28 7.22
C ASN A 122 -3.32 10.60 6.33
N PRO A 123 -3.46 11.37 5.29
CA PRO A 123 -2.27 11.72 4.50
C PRO A 123 -1.46 12.73 5.30
N ASN A 124 -0.14 12.63 5.28
CA ASN A 124 0.66 13.61 5.97
C ASN A 124 0.64 14.89 5.12
N LEU A 125 1.16 15.97 5.62
CA LEU A 125 1.08 17.23 4.89
C LEU A 125 1.63 17.22 3.48
N PRO A 126 2.81 16.70 3.25
CA PRO A 126 3.32 16.67 1.89
C PRO A 126 2.44 15.84 0.95
N ALA A 127 1.96 14.70 1.42
CA ALA A 127 1.12 13.84 0.59
C ALA A 127 -0.21 14.53 0.34
N ASP A 128 -0.76 15.16 1.35
CA ASP A 128 -2.04 15.80 1.22
C ASP A 128 -1.94 16.93 0.19
N LYS A 129 -0.85 17.64 0.19
CA LYS A 129 -0.66 18.70 -0.74
C LYS A 129 -0.61 18.19 -2.15
N ILE A 130 0.11 17.13 -2.42
CA ILE A 130 0.19 16.57 -3.75
C ILE A 130 -1.16 16.04 -4.17
N LEU A 131 -1.89 15.39 -3.26
CA LEU A 131 -3.19 14.83 -3.59
C LEU A 131 -4.17 15.96 -3.89
N SER A 132 -4.11 17.04 -3.15
CA SER A 132 -4.99 18.15 -3.38
C SER A 132 -4.70 18.82 -4.72
N LEU A 133 -3.45 19.05 -5.00
CA LEU A 133 -3.10 19.74 -6.22
C LEU A 133 -3.40 18.90 -7.45
N SER A 134 -3.34 17.60 -7.34
CA SER A 134 -3.59 16.74 -8.48
C SER A 134 -5.06 16.58 -8.78
N GLY A 135 -5.92 16.99 -7.87
CA GLY A 135 -7.34 16.82 -8.10
C GLY A 135 -7.87 15.45 -7.77
N VAL A 136 -7.03 14.59 -7.18
CA VAL A 136 -7.44 13.25 -6.91
C VAL A 136 -8.59 13.19 -5.91
N TYR A 137 -8.72 14.18 -5.06
CA TYR A 137 -9.79 14.14 -4.08
C TYR A 137 -11.18 14.28 -4.70
N THR A 138 -11.27 14.65 -5.97
CA THR A 138 -12.57 14.69 -6.61
C THR A 138 -13.01 13.30 -7.00
N LEU A 139 -12.06 12.35 -7.09
CA LEU A 139 -12.40 10.99 -7.42
C LEU A 139 -12.38 10.13 -6.16
N ILE A 140 -11.43 10.36 -5.27
CA ILE A 140 -11.23 9.55 -4.11
C ILE A 140 -11.31 10.47 -2.92
N PRO A 141 -12.43 10.57 -2.28
CA PRO A 141 -12.61 11.54 -1.20
C PRO A 141 -11.73 11.25 0.01
N LYS A 142 -11.38 12.30 0.72
CA LYS A 142 -10.58 12.14 1.89
C LYS A 142 -11.52 12.06 3.06
N LEU A 143 -11.28 11.12 3.93
CA LEU A 143 -12.12 10.99 5.13
C LEU A 143 -11.64 11.89 6.23
#